data_57e74c94e1348d22ddcb8b56e55c07ee
#
_entry.id   57e74c94e1348d22ddcb8b56e55c07ee
#
_cell.length_a   1.000
_cell.length_b   1.000
_cell.length_c   1.000
_cell.angle_alpha   90.00
_cell.angle_beta   90.00
_cell.angle_gamma   90.00
#
_symmetry.space_group_name_H-M   'P 1'
#
loop_
_entity.id
_entity.type
_entity.pdbx_description
1 polymer ?
#
loop_
_entity_poly.entity_id
_entity_poly.type
_entity_poly.pdbx_seq_one_letter_code
_entity_poly.pdbx_strand_id
1 'polypeptide(L)'
;MPSAGELREIVAGDPRGYAQRWSFGVPSWRHASEGGFRRARYEVVRIDEQVARHYVTSQHYLSGWPAAIHRFGMLDTEAVPGPDDQTVHGHVLVGVVVLASPMNERVLTVPFPHLVPYAESAELARLIVSPSVPANGETFLVSRALRLAAESGVRGVVSFADPMPRRRVTGDGVVIGSPGHLGIVYQALGARFTGRGTARSLCLLPDGSVLSARSKAKITGREAGSGGVVRRLELLGARPLRPEEDPARWLAEILPAIGARAARHPGNLRYLLPAARTRAERSRTVFGMPSLAYPKWAEDRHPT
;
A
#
# COMPACT_ATOMS: atom_id res chain seq x y z
N MET A 1 13.83 15.22 -13.64
CA MET A 1 12.46 14.83 -13.28
C MET A 1 11.62 14.80 -14.53
N PRO A 2 10.96 13.70 -14.88
CA PRO A 2 10.06 13.68 -16.03
C PRO A 2 8.91 14.68 -15.79
N SER A 3 8.50 15.36 -16.85
CA SER A 3 7.38 16.30 -16.84
C SER A 3 6.04 15.56 -16.59
N ALA A 4 4.99 16.30 -16.23
CA ALA A 4 3.64 15.71 -16.05
C ALA A 4 3.12 15.03 -17.33
N GLY A 5 3.60 15.45 -18.53
CA GLY A 5 3.29 14.83 -19.81
C GLY A 5 4.00 13.48 -19.98
N GLU A 6 5.28 13.43 -19.67
CA GLU A 6 6.07 12.18 -19.69
C GLU A 6 5.56 11.15 -18.68
N LEU A 7 5.08 11.60 -17.51
CA LEU A 7 4.43 10.72 -16.54
C LEU A 7 3.11 10.14 -17.06
N ARG A 8 2.37 10.85 -17.91
CA ARG A 8 1.18 10.32 -18.58
C ARG A 8 1.53 9.25 -19.61
N GLU A 9 2.62 9.42 -20.35
CA GLU A 9 3.12 8.41 -21.29
C GLU A 9 3.68 7.18 -20.58
N ILE A 10 4.44 7.35 -19.50
CA ILE A 10 4.93 6.24 -18.66
C ILE A 10 3.77 5.42 -18.10
N VAL A 11 2.69 6.06 -17.65
CA VAL A 11 1.51 5.38 -17.09
C VAL A 11 0.61 4.79 -18.17
N ALA A 12 0.57 5.37 -19.37
CA ALA A 12 -0.16 4.83 -20.52
C ALA A 12 0.66 3.78 -21.31
N GLY A 13 1.98 3.85 -21.21
CA GLY A 13 2.93 2.94 -21.87
C GLY A 13 3.21 1.69 -21.03
N ASP A 14 4.45 1.25 -21.09
CA ASP A 14 4.95 0.10 -20.34
C ASP A 14 5.66 0.55 -19.05
N PRO A 15 5.04 0.39 -17.87
CA PRO A 15 5.65 0.80 -16.60
C PRO A 15 6.71 -0.22 -16.10
N ARG A 16 7.08 -1.21 -16.92
CA ARG A 16 8.17 -2.13 -16.59
C ARG A 16 9.46 -1.34 -16.36
N GLY A 17 10.12 -1.64 -15.27
CA GLY A 17 11.36 -0.96 -14.88
C GLY A 17 11.17 0.32 -14.09
N TYR A 18 9.96 0.81 -13.88
CA TYR A 18 9.71 1.95 -13.01
C TYR A 18 9.27 1.53 -11.60
N ALA A 19 9.92 2.12 -10.60
CA ALA A 19 9.49 2.06 -9.21
C ALA A 19 8.77 3.35 -8.84
N GLN A 20 7.56 3.22 -8.27
CA GLN A 20 6.78 4.36 -7.81
C GLN A 20 7.29 4.83 -6.46
N ARG A 21 7.38 6.13 -6.30
CA ARG A 21 7.73 6.84 -5.07
C ARG A 21 6.62 7.79 -4.68
N TRP A 22 6.57 8.13 -3.41
CA TRP A 22 5.60 9.07 -2.86
C TRP A 22 6.29 10.10 -1.99
N SER A 23 5.91 11.35 -2.14
CA SER A 23 6.31 12.44 -1.28
C SER A 23 5.11 13.35 -1.06
N PHE A 24 4.66 13.49 0.17
CA PHE A 24 3.47 14.27 0.56
C PHE A 24 2.23 13.96 -0.31
N GLY A 25 1.99 12.68 -0.59
CA GLY A 25 0.88 12.20 -1.42
C GLY A 25 1.05 12.43 -2.93
N VAL A 26 2.16 13.00 -3.37
CA VAL A 26 2.48 13.24 -4.78
C VAL A 26 3.30 12.08 -5.33
N PRO A 27 2.89 11.44 -6.44
CA PRO A 27 3.65 10.35 -7.05
C PRO A 27 4.84 10.86 -7.84
N SER A 28 5.93 10.12 -7.79
CA SER A 28 7.09 10.24 -8.68
C SER A 28 7.59 8.85 -9.08
N TRP A 29 8.52 8.79 -10.03
CA TRP A 29 8.96 7.54 -10.64
C TRP A 29 10.47 7.47 -10.75
N ARG A 30 11.03 6.29 -10.49
CA ARG A 30 12.44 5.98 -10.72
C ARG A 30 12.55 4.81 -11.67
N HIS A 31 13.35 4.94 -12.70
CA HIS A 31 13.61 3.82 -13.61
C HIS A 31 14.74 2.94 -13.07
N ALA A 32 14.59 1.62 -13.21
CA ALA A 32 15.58 0.66 -12.70
C ALA A 32 16.97 0.84 -13.33
N SER A 33 17.04 1.33 -14.60
CA SER A 33 18.29 1.61 -15.29
C SER A 33 19.06 2.83 -14.78
N GLU A 34 18.44 3.70 -13.97
CA GLU A 34 19.15 4.84 -13.38
C GLU A 34 20.32 4.40 -12.48
N GLY A 35 20.25 3.17 -11.97
CA GLY A 35 21.30 2.61 -11.11
C GLY A 35 21.49 3.39 -9.81
N GLY A 36 22.74 3.43 -9.31
CA GLY A 36 23.12 4.30 -8.20
C GLY A 36 22.78 3.79 -6.81
N PHE A 37 22.07 2.67 -6.65
CA PHE A 37 21.80 2.12 -5.31
C PHE A 37 23.06 1.52 -4.70
N ARG A 38 23.53 2.15 -3.61
CA ARG A 38 24.70 1.69 -2.82
C ARG A 38 24.21 1.11 -1.50
N ARG A 39 24.24 -0.21 -1.38
CA ARG A 39 23.75 -0.93 -0.19
C ARG A 39 24.40 -0.43 1.12
N ALA A 40 25.68 -0.08 1.11
CA ALA A 40 26.42 0.37 2.29
C ALA A 40 25.92 1.70 2.84
N ARG A 41 25.23 2.51 2.01
CA ARG A 41 24.66 3.80 2.40
C ARG A 41 23.39 3.66 3.26
N TYR A 42 22.74 2.50 3.24
CA TYR A 42 21.44 2.34 3.87
C TYR A 42 21.46 1.28 4.96
N GLU A 43 20.81 1.59 6.06
CA GLU A 43 20.54 0.68 7.15
C GLU A 43 19.03 0.48 7.31
N VAL A 44 18.61 -0.72 7.72
CA VAL A 44 17.19 -0.99 8.03
C VAL A 44 17.09 -1.43 9.48
N VAL A 45 16.29 -0.71 10.24
CA VAL A 45 16.11 -0.90 11.68
C VAL A 45 14.64 -1.02 12.05
N ARG A 46 14.36 -1.54 13.26
CA ARG A 46 13.04 -1.41 13.88
C ARG A 46 12.82 0.03 14.32
N ILE A 47 11.61 0.54 14.09
CA ILE A 47 11.25 1.91 14.46
C ILE A 47 9.96 1.94 15.29
N ASP A 48 9.82 3.00 16.08
CA ASP A 48 8.63 3.21 16.89
C ASP A 48 7.38 3.48 16.06
N GLU A 49 6.23 3.17 16.64
CA GLU A 49 4.94 3.34 15.95
C GLU A 49 4.67 4.80 15.60
N GLN A 50 4.99 5.73 16.47
CA GLN A 50 4.78 7.15 16.24
C GLN A 50 5.60 7.63 15.04
N VAL A 51 6.86 7.22 14.97
CA VAL A 51 7.78 7.53 13.86
C VAL A 51 7.25 6.97 12.54
N ALA A 52 6.92 5.67 12.52
CA ALA A 52 6.41 5.01 11.31
C ALA A 52 5.06 5.59 10.86
N ARG A 53 4.15 5.85 11.81
CA ARG A 53 2.83 6.44 11.53
C ARG A 53 2.96 7.82 10.94
N HIS A 54 3.79 8.69 11.52
CA HIS A 54 4.03 10.01 10.99
C HIS A 54 4.54 9.96 9.55
N TYR A 55 5.58 9.16 9.29
CA TYR A 55 6.15 9.00 7.95
C TYR A 55 5.10 8.49 6.94
N VAL A 56 4.34 7.44 7.29
CA VAL A 56 3.32 6.86 6.40
C VAL A 56 2.19 7.85 6.11
N THR A 57 1.67 8.53 7.13
CA THR A 57 0.51 9.43 6.96
C THR A 57 0.86 10.72 6.25
N SER A 58 2.11 11.20 6.36
CA SER A 58 2.58 12.39 5.65
C SER A 58 3.01 12.11 4.22
N GLN A 59 3.66 10.97 3.95
CA GLN A 59 4.25 10.69 2.65
C GLN A 59 3.35 9.91 1.70
N HIS A 60 2.51 8.98 2.21
CA HIS A 60 1.76 8.05 1.38
C HIS A 60 0.41 8.63 0.93
N TYR A 61 -0.02 8.27 -0.29
CA TYR A 61 -1.35 8.65 -0.81
C TYR A 61 -2.54 8.08 -0.01
N LEU A 62 -2.33 6.97 0.71
CA LEU A 62 -3.28 6.41 1.67
C LEU A 62 -2.91 6.89 3.07
N SER A 63 -3.62 7.86 3.58
CA SER A 63 -3.41 8.42 4.92
C SER A 63 -3.85 7.51 6.08
N GLY A 64 -4.44 6.33 5.79
CA GLY A 64 -4.88 5.40 6.81
C GLY A 64 -3.72 4.60 7.43
N TRP A 65 -3.66 4.56 8.77
CA TRP A 65 -2.72 3.72 9.50
C TRP A 65 -3.30 2.30 9.69
N PRO A 66 -2.55 1.24 9.35
CA PRO A 66 -2.99 -0.14 9.57
C PRO A 66 -2.83 -0.57 11.04
N ALA A 67 -3.42 -1.71 11.42
CA ALA A 67 -3.17 -2.35 12.71
C ALA A 67 -1.75 -2.97 12.74
N ALA A 68 -0.75 -2.12 12.94
CA ALA A 68 0.66 -2.45 12.80
C ALA A 68 1.14 -3.45 13.88
N ILE A 69 1.84 -4.50 13.46
CA ILE A 69 2.53 -5.46 14.34
C ILE A 69 4.02 -5.15 14.37
N HIS A 70 4.66 -5.02 13.20
CA HIS A 70 6.07 -4.69 13.07
C HIS A 70 6.27 -3.50 12.13
N ARG A 71 7.27 -2.68 12.42
CA ARG A 71 7.60 -1.46 11.70
C ARG A 71 9.10 -1.39 11.50
N PHE A 72 9.51 -1.12 10.26
CA PHE A 72 10.90 -1.07 9.86
C PHE A 72 11.15 0.20 9.07
N GLY A 73 12.19 0.93 9.43
CA GLY A 73 12.67 2.12 8.75
C GLY A 73 13.96 1.86 7.99
N MET A 74 14.06 2.41 6.81
CA MET A 74 15.32 2.49 6.06
C MET A 74 15.93 3.86 6.28
N LEU A 75 17.14 3.88 6.78
CA LEU A 75 17.91 5.07 7.12
C LEU A 75 18.96 5.32 6.04
N ASP A 76 19.14 6.57 5.66
CA ASP A 76 20.27 7.03 4.84
C ASP A 76 21.37 7.53 5.78
N THR A 77 22.44 6.77 5.87
CA THR A 77 23.55 7.05 6.82
C THR A 77 24.53 8.11 6.33
N GLU A 78 24.41 8.51 5.05
CA GLU A 78 25.28 9.52 4.44
C GLU A 78 24.57 10.86 4.22
N ALA A 79 23.23 10.88 4.30
CA ALA A 79 22.46 12.11 4.14
C ALA A 79 22.63 13.03 5.35
N VAL A 80 22.83 14.32 5.08
CA VAL A 80 22.79 15.37 6.10
C VAL A 80 21.31 15.72 6.32
N PRO A 81 20.79 15.59 7.56
CA PRO A 81 19.40 15.92 7.84
C PRO A 81 19.08 17.41 7.56
N GLY A 82 18.03 17.65 6.80
CA GLY A 82 17.43 18.96 6.63
C GLY A 82 16.37 19.25 7.71
N PRO A 83 15.83 20.48 7.76
CA PRO A 83 14.86 20.89 8.78
C PRO A 83 13.54 20.10 8.76
N ASP A 84 13.15 19.61 7.59
CA ASP A 84 11.89 18.86 7.39
C ASP A 84 12.08 17.34 7.37
N ASP A 85 13.33 16.86 7.52
CA ASP A 85 13.64 15.44 7.48
C ASP A 85 13.31 14.78 8.82
N GLN A 86 12.59 13.67 8.74
CA GLN A 86 12.40 12.81 9.89
C GLN A 86 13.63 11.96 10.11
N THR A 87 14.16 11.96 11.34
CA THR A 87 15.38 11.23 11.67
C THR A 87 15.14 10.12 12.69
N VAL A 88 15.95 9.08 12.60
CA VAL A 88 16.05 7.98 13.56
C VAL A 88 17.51 7.72 13.82
N HIS A 89 17.94 7.66 15.07
CA HIS A 89 19.34 7.52 15.48
C HIS A 89 20.29 8.54 14.82
N GLY A 90 19.80 9.75 14.53
CA GLY A 90 20.59 10.79 13.86
C GLY A 90 20.70 10.68 12.35
N HIS A 91 20.10 9.66 11.71
CA HIS A 91 20.08 9.45 10.26
C HIS A 91 18.72 9.76 9.65
N VAL A 92 18.69 10.19 8.40
CA VAL A 92 17.46 10.51 7.67
C VAL A 92 16.66 9.25 7.38
N LEU A 93 15.37 9.24 7.77
CA LEU A 93 14.43 8.17 7.45
C LEU A 93 13.96 8.33 6.02
N VAL A 94 14.33 7.38 5.14
CA VAL A 94 14.04 7.43 3.69
C VAL A 94 13.13 6.32 3.19
N GLY A 95 12.62 5.47 4.09
CA GLY A 95 11.64 4.47 3.72
C GLY A 95 11.08 3.73 4.92
N VAL A 96 9.85 3.24 4.79
CA VAL A 96 9.14 2.51 5.85
C VAL A 96 8.41 1.30 5.28
N VAL A 97 8.53 0.17 5.99
CA VAL A 97 7.69 -1.03 5.83
C VAL A 97 6.89 -1.25 7.09
N VAL A 98 5.60 -1.53 6.94
CA VAL A 98 4.72 -1.92 8.05
C VAL A 98 4.13 -3.29 7.77
N LEU A 99 4.38 -4.23 8.69
CA LEU A 99 3.66 -5.49 8.78
C LEU A 99 2.50 -5.31 9.76
N ALA A 100 1.31 -5.75 9.37
CA ALA A 100 0.08 -5.49 10.11
C ALA A 100 -0.81 -6.72 10.21
N SER A 101 -1.79 -6.66 11.12
CA SER A 101 -2.89 -7.60 11.19
C SER A 101 -3.90 -7.28 10.09
N PRO A 102 -4.21 -8.20 9.16
CA PRO A 102 -5.32 -8.02 8.24
C PRO A 102 -6.66 -8.08 8.97
N MET A 103 -7.68 -7.41 8.42
CA MET A 103 -9.03 -7.42 9.01
C MET A 103 -9.69 -8.80 9.01
N ASN A 104 -9.25 -9.71 8.14
CA ASN A 104 -9.77 -11.06 8.03
C ASN A 104 -8.62 -12.06 8.20
N GLU A 105 -8.70 -12.86 9.24
CA GLU A 105 -7.69 -13.88 9.58
C GLU A 105 -7.43 -14.87 8.45
N ARG A 106 -8.43 -15.16 7.59
CA ARG A 106 -8.27 -16.04 6.43
C ARG A 106 -7.23 -15.55 5.42
N VAL A 107 -6.89 -14.26 5.48
CA VAL A 107 -5.79 -13.68 4.69
C VAL A 107 -4.44 -14.31 5.09
N LEU A 108 -4.31 -14.77 6.32
CA LEU A 108 -3.12 -15.43 6.87
C LEU A 108 -3.26 -16.96 6.90
N THR A 109 -4.38 -17.46 7.41
CA THR A 109 -4.56 -18.91 7.65
C THR A 109 -4.68 -19.74 6.38
N VAL A 110 -5.23 -19.17 5.31
CA VAL A 110 -5.32 -19.89 4.01
C VAL A 110 -3.94 -20.03 3.35
N PRO A 111 -3.12 -18.97 3.21
CA PRO A 111 -1.80 -19.12 2.61
C PRO A 111 -0.76 -19.77 3.52
N PHE A 112 -0.94 -19.72 4.85
CA PHE A 112 -0.01 -20.25 5.84
C PHE A 112 -0.72 -21.14 6.88
N PRO A 113 -1.25 -22.31 6.49
CA PRO A 113 -2.11 -23.13 7.34
C PRO A 113 -1.42 -23.71 8.59
N HIS A 114 -0.07 -23.69 8.61
CA HIS A 114 0.74 -24.22 9.71
C HIS A 114 1.37 -23.13 10.59
N LEU A 115 1.08 -21.84 10.31
CA LEU A 115 1.60 -20.74 11.09
C LEU A 115 0.51 -20.14 11.98
N VAL A 116 0.91 -19.72 13.17
CA VAL A 116 0.02 -19.00 14.08
C VAL A 116 -0.23 -17.60 13.51
N PRO A 117 -1.50 -17.25 13.17
CA PRO A 117 -1.80 -15.95 12.60
C PRO A 117 -1.44 -14.83 13.59
N TYR A 118 -0.98 -13.71 13.05
CA TYR A 118 -0.52 -12.51 13.75
C TYR A 118 0.80 -12.68 14.53
N ALA A 119 1.12 -13.86 15.03
CA ALA A 119 2.37 -14.16 15.71
C ALA A 119 3.47 -14.61 14.73
N GLU A 120 3.16 -15.58 13.85
CA GLU A 120 4.10 -16.14 12.88
C GLU A 120 3.81 -15.69 11.45
N SER A 121 2.67 -15.06 11.20
CA SER A 121 2.31 -14.54 9.89
C SER A 121 1.66 -13.17 9.97
N ALA A 122 1.91 -12.32 8.95
CA ALA A 122 1.44 -10.95 8.89
C ALA A 122 1.16 -10.51 7.46
N GLU A 123 0.47 -9.36 7.29
CA GLU A 123 0.30 -8.68 6.01
C GLU A 123 1.34 -7.55 5.87
N LEU A 124 2.05 -7.47 4.73
CA LEU A 124 2.81 -6.28 4.36
C LEU A 124 1.81 -5.22 3.89
N ALA A 125 1.41 -4.35 4.83
CA ALA A 125 0.32 -3.40 4.63
C ALA A 125 0.79 -2.06 4.07
N ARG A 126 2.06 -1.67 4.31
CA ARG A 126 2.64 -0.43 3.77
C ARG A 126 4.08 -0.66 3.37
N LEU A 127 4.42 -0.08 2.22
CA LEU A 127 5.77 0.03 1.71
C LEU A 127 5.91 1.41 1.07
N ILE A 128 6.79 2.23 1.61
CA ILE A 128 7.05 3.58 1.11
C ILE A 128 8.55 3.79 1.08
N VAL A 129 9.03 4.36 -0.01
CA VAL A 129 10.45 4.76 -0.16
C VAL A 129 10.49 6.17 -0.75
N SER A 130 11.36 7.00 -0.20
CA SER A 130 11.56 8.39 -0.61
C SER A 130 12.00 8.48 -2.09
N PRO A 131 11.61 9.55 -2.81
CA PRO A 131 12.13 9.86 -4.14
C PRO A 131 13.67 10.00 -4.20
N SER A 132 14.34 10.32 -3.08
CA SER A 132 15.80 10.45 -3.00
C SER A 132 16.53 9.10 -3.14
N VAL A 133 15.86 7.99 -2.87
CA VAL A 133 16.46 6.66 -2.92
C VAL A 133 16.46 6.14 -4.37
N PRO A 134 17.60 5.66 -4.92
CA PRO A 134 17.64 5.04 -6.24
C PRO A 134 16.76 3.79 -6.36
N ALA A 135 16.53 3.32 -7.58
CA ALA A 135 15.84 2.06 -7.85
C ALA A 135 16.52 0.89 -7.10
N ASN A 136 15.74 -0.13 -6.74
CA ASN A 136 16.08 -1.25 -5.85
C ASN A 136 16.03 -0.95 -4.33
N GLY A 137 15.77 0.28 -3.90
CA GLY A 137 15.58 0.60 -2.49
C GLY A 137 14.46 -0.22 -1.84
N GLU A 138 13.34 -0.47 -2.56
CA GLU A 138 12.22 -1.26 -2.05
C GLU A 138 12.59 -2.71 -1.80
N THR A 139 13.28 -3.33 -2.74
CA THR A 139 13.68 -4.75 -2.60
C THR A 139 14.69 -4.91 -1.46
N PHE A 140 15.60 -3.95 -1.31
CA PHE A 140 16.52 -3.90 -0.18
C PHE A 140 15.77 -3.76 1.14
N LEU A 141 14.90 -2.75 1.27
CA LEU A 141 14.11 -2.48 2.48
C LEU A 141 13.26 -3.69 2.86
N VAL A 142 12.46 -4.24 1.93
CA VAL A 142 11.59 -5.40 2.23
C VAL A 142 12.42 -6.63 2.60
N SER A 143 13.51 -6.91 1.90
CA SER A 143 14.38 -8.06 2.22
C SER A 143 14.96 -7.97 3.63
N ARG A 144 15.38 -6.78 4.06
CA ARG A 144 15.91 -6.55 5.42
C ARG A 144 14.81 -6.59 6.47
N ALA A 145 13.65 -5.97 6.19
CA ALA A 145 12.49 -6.00 7.06
C ALA A 145 12.00 -7.45 7.32
N LEU A 146 11.94 -8.29 6.29
CA LEU A 146 11.59 -9.71 6.44
C LEU A 146 12.57 -10.49 7.31
N ARG A 147 13.88 -10.18 7.21
CA ARG A 147 14.90 -10.79 8.07
C ARG A 147 14.72 -10.38 9.52
N LEU A 148 14.54 -9.09 9.79
CA LEU A 148 14.28 -8.58 11.13
C LEU A 148 12.97 -9.11 11.70
N ALA A 149 11.91 -9.23 10.89
CA ALA A 149 10.64 -9.82 11.29
C ALA A 149 10.82 -11.30 11.68
N ALA A 150 11.66 -12.05 10.96
CA ALA A 150 11.97 -13.44 11.28
C ALA A 150 12.66 -13.60 12.65
N GLU A 151 13.45 -12.62 13.07
CA GLU A 151 14.03 -12.59 14.42
C GLU A 151 12.97 -12.46 15.52
N SER A 152 11.82 -11.83 15.19
CA SER A 152 10.66 -11.70 16.08
C SER A 152 9.64 -12.84 15.94
N GLY A 153 9.98 -13.93 15.25
CA GLY A 153 9.13 -15.12 15.12
C GLY A 153 8.29 -15.17 13.84
N VAL A 154 8.19 -14.11 13.05
CA VAL A 154 7.45 -14.13 11.79
C VAL A 154 8.09 -15.12 10.81
N ARG A 155 7.28 -15.93 10.13
CA ARG A 155 7.70 -16.94 9.15
C ARG A 155 7.07 -16.72 7.79
N GLY A 156 5.87 -16.13 7.73
CA GLY A 156 5.12 -15.90 6.51
C GLY A 156 4.57 -14.49 6.41
N VAL A 157 4.71 -13.87 5.23
CA VAL A 157 4.16 -12.55 4.97
C VAL A 157 3.34 -12.60 3.68
N VAL A 158 2.08 -12.15 3.76
CA VAL A 158 1.25 -11.93 2.58
C VAL A 158 1.35 -10.47 2.16
N SER A 159 1.37 -10.22 0.86
CA SER A 159 1.30 -8.87 0.31
C SER A 159 0.33 -8.81 -0.86
N PHE A 160 -0.25 -7.64 -1.06
CA PHE A 160 -1.20 -7.40 -2.13
C PHE A 160 -0.73 -6.27 -3.03
N ALA A 161 -0.89 -6.49 -4.33
CA ALA A 161 -0.70 -5.46 -5.34
C ALA A 161 -2.06 -5.13 -5.96
N ASP A 162 -2.40 -3.85 -6.03
CA ASP A 162 -3.62 -3.37 -6.67
C ASP A 162 -3.33 -3.07 -8.13
N PRO A 163 -3.83 -3.87 -9.09
CA PRO A 163 -3.54 -3.68 -10.51
C PRO A 163 -4.38 -2.56 -11.14
N MET A 164 -5.38 -2.02 -10.43
CA MET A 164 -6.30 -1.04 -10.99
C MET A 164 -5.73 0.38 -10.93
N PRO A 165 -5.60 1.04 -12.09
CA PRO A 165 -5.24 2.44 -12.10
C PRO A 165 -6.36 3.29 -11.50
N ARG A 166 -6.00 4.28 -10.71
CA ARG A 166 -6.94 5.24 -10.09
C ARG A 166 -6.49 6.65 -10.37
N ARG A 167 -7.41 7.47 -10.83
CA ARG A 167 -7.21 8.91 -10.97
C ARG A 167 -7.97 9.60 -9.85
N ARG A 168 -7.31 10.51 -9.15
CA ARG A 168 -7.95 11.43 -8.21
C ARG A 168 -7.98 12.81 -8.84
N VAL A 169 -9.11 13.48 -8.70
CA VAL A 169 -9.23 14.91 -9.03
C VAL A 169 -9.02 15.67 -7.72
N THR A 170 -8.03 16.54 -7.69
CA THR A 170 -7.86 17.51 -6.59
C THR A 170 -8.43 18.84 -7.01
N GLY A 171 -8.63 19.78 -6.06
CA GLY A 171 -9.13 21.13 -6.36
C GLY A 171 -8.30 21.90 -7.40
N ASP A 172 -7.04 21.52 -7.58
CA ASP A 172 -6.08 22.15 -8.50
C ASP A 172 -5.89 21.39 -9.82
N GLY A 173 -6.72 20.35 -10.10
CA GLY A 173 -6.66 19.61 -11.36
C GLY A 173 -6.62 18.08 -11.19
N VAL A 174 -6.41 17.36 -12.31
CA VAL A 174 -6.33 15.91 -12.31
C VAL A 174 -4.97 15.46 -11.79
N VAL A 175 -4.93 14.93 -10.59
CA VAL A 175 -3.78 14.21 -10.07
C VAL A 175 -3.95 12.73 -10.40
N ILE A 176 -2.95 12.12 -11.05
CA ILE A 176 -2.90 10.68 -11.23
C ILE A 176 -2.67 10.08 -9.85
N GLY A 177 -3.66 9.39 -9.32
CA GLY A 177 -3.54 8.59 -8.10
C GLY A 177 -2.59 7.41 -8.32
N SER A 178 -2.94 6.22 -7.91
CA SER A 178 -2.16 5.02 -8.21
C SER A 178 -2.36 4.61 -9.67
N PRO A 179 -1.30 4.34 -10.47
CA PRO A 179 -1.43 3.77 -11.81
C PRO A 179 -1.82 2.30 -11.80
N GLY A 180 -2.01 1.71 -10.63
CA GLY A 180 -1.99 0.29 -10.42
C GLY A 180 -0.57 -0.27 -10.43
N HIS A 181 -0.36 -1.44 -9.87
CA HIS A 181 0.93 -2.13 -9.95
C HIS A 181 0.77 -3.65 -9.91
N LEU A 182 1.67 -4.34 -10.59
CA LEU A 182 1.68 -5.81 -10.64
C LEU A 182 2.53 -6.44 -9.53
N GLY A 183 3.01 -5.67 -8.57
CA GLY A 183 3.85 -6.17 -7.48
C GLY A 183 5.27 -6.54 -7.93
N ILE A 184 5.86 -5.82 -8.86
CA ILE A 184 7.22 -6.09 -9.39
C ILE A 184 8.26 -6.22 -8.27
N VAL A 185 8.13 -5.42 -7.21
CA VAL A 185 8.99 -5.53 -6.02
C VAL A 185 8.91 -6.93 -5.39
N TYR A 186 7.72 -7.49 -5.29
CA TYR A 186 7.51 -8.83 -4.73
C TYR A 186 8.02 -9.92 -5.67
N GLN A 187 7.84 -9.74 -6.98
CA GLN A 187 8.40 -10.64 -7.99
C GLN A 187 9.93 -10.66 -7.95
N ALA A 188 10.57 -9.48 -7.85
CA ALA A 188 12.02 -9.35 -7.71
C ALA A 188 12.57 -9.99 -6.42
N LEU A 189 11.75 -10.10 -5.37
CA LEU A 189 12.07 -10.82 -4.13
C LEU A 189 11.84 -12.34 -4.22
N GLY A 190 11.34 -12.83 -5.35
CA GLY A 190 10.99 -14.23 -5.55
C GLY A 190 9.76 -14.66 -4.74
N ALA A 191 8.82 -13.74 -4.51
CA ALA A 191 7.56 -14.04 -3.83
C ALA A 191 6.72 -15.03 -4.64
N ARG A 192 6.05 -15.97 -3.97
CA ARG A 192 5.10 -16.87 -4.63
C ARG A 192 3.84 -16.08 -5.01
N PHE A 193 3.55 -15.99 -6.29
CA PHE A 193 2.27 -15.46 -6.76
C PHE A 193 1.19 -16.51 -6.65
N THR A 194 0.04 -16.18 -6.08
CA THR A 194 -1.06 -17.12 -5.83
C THR A 194 -2.40 -16.66 -6.41
N GLY A 195 -2.31 -15.80 -7.43
CA GLY A 195 -3.49 -15.30 -8.15
C GLY A 195 -4.10 -14.06 -7.54
N ARG A 196 -5.36 -13.83 -7.87
CA ARG A 196 -6.14 -12.68 -7.44
C ARG A 196 -6.94 -13.00 -6.18
N GLY A 197 -7.15 -11.99 -5.35
CA GLY A 197 -8.15 -12.00 -4.30
C GLY A 197 -9.58 -11.91 -4.87
N THR A 198 -10.56 -11.90 -3.98
CA THR A 198 -11.97 -11.84 -4.39
C THR A 198 -12.28 -10.53 -5.12
N ALA A 199 -12.94 -10.64 -6.26
CA ALA A 199 -13.49 -9.50 -6.98
C ALA A 199 -14.57 -8.82 -6.14
N ARG A 200 -14.65 -7.48 -6.21
CA ARG A 200 -15.60 -6.68 -5.41
C ARG A 200 -16.07 -5.45 -6.15
N SER A 201 -17.23 -4.94 -5.78
CA SER A 201 -17.68 -3.63 -6.22
C SER A 201 -17.15 -2.56 -5.27
N LEU A 202 -16.56 -1.51 -5.83
CA LEU A 202 -16.11 -0.33 -5.11
C LEU A 202 -17.13 0.78 -5.30
N CYS A 203 -17.34 1.61 -4.27
CA CYS A 203 -18.04 2.88 -4.40
C CYS A 203 -16.98 3.98 -4.62
N LEU A 204 -16.85 4.44 -5.84
CA LEU A 204 -15.94 5.53 -6.20
C LEU A 204 -16.64 6.85 -6.00
N LEU A 205 -16.01 7.75 -5.25
CA LEU A 205 -16.43 9.13 -5.07
C LEU A 205 -15.95 10.01 -6.25
N PRO A 206 -16.51 11.22 -6.43
CA PRO A 206 -16.12 12.11 -7.53
C PRO A 206 -14.62 12.44 -7.57
N ASP A 207 -13.99 12.51 -6.39
CA ASP A 207 -12.54 12.74 -6.25
C ASP A 207 -11.69 11.50 -6.63
N GLY A 208 -12.30 10.41 -7.11
CA GLY A 208 -11.63 9.15 -7.43
C GLY A 208 -11.26 8.28 -6.23
N SER A 209 -11.57 8.72 -5.03
CA SER A 209 -11.34 7.92 -3.82
C SER A 209 -12.44 6.88 -3.60
N VAL A 210 -12.16 5.87 -2.77
CA VAL A 210 -13.10 4.80 -2.46
C VAL A 210 -13.81 5.08 -1.13
N LEU A 211 -15.14 5.05 -1.14
CA LEU A 211 -15.94 4.93 0.08
C LEU A 211 -16.05 3.45 0.45
N SER A 212 -15.30 3.03 1.46
CA SER A 212 -15.25 1.63 1.88
C SER A 212 -16.57 1.15 2.49
N ALA A 213 -16.83 -0.17 2.45
CA ALA A 213 -17.97 -0.75 3.14
C ALA A 213 -17.93 -0.46 4.64
N ARG A 214 -16.74 -0.47 5.26
CA ARG A 214 -16.55 -0.12 6.67
C ARG A 214 -16.90 1.35 6.95
N SER A 215 -16.51 2.27 6.05
CA SER A 215 -16.89 3.69 6.18
C SER A 215 -18.40 3.88 6.09
N LYS A 216 -19.07 3.16 5.19
CA LYS A 216 -20.53 3.15 5.09
C LYS A 216 -21.16 2.62 6.38
N ALA A 217 -20.67 1.47 6.89
CA ALA A 217 -21.15 0.87 8.14
C ALA A 217 -20.99 1.81 9.34
N LYS A 218 -19.86 2.55 9.43
CA LYS A 218 -19.69 3.56 10.48
C LYS A 218 -20.76 4.65 10.44
N ILE A 219 -21.12 5.13 9.26
CA ILE A 219 -22.17 6.14 9.11
C ILE A 219 -23.53 5.56 9.52
N THR A 220 -23.88 4.39 8.98
CA THR A 220 -25.19 3.75 9.26
C THR A 220 -25.35 3.34 10.72
N GLY A 221 -24.26 2.91 11.36
CA GLY A 221 -24.23 2.57 12.79
C GLY A 221 -23.99 3.77 13.72
N ARG A 222 -23.84 4.99 13.21
CA ARG A 222 -23.47 6.19 13.97
C ARG A 222 -22.26 5.96 14.91
N GLU A 223 -21.30 5.14 14.44
CA GLU A 223 -20.12 4.78 15.20
C GLU A 223 -19.12 5.96 15.34
N ALA A 224 -18.24 5.84 16.33
CA ALA A 224 -17.13 6.78 16.51
C ALA A 224 -16.32 6.97 15.20
N GLY A 225 -16.04 8.22 14.85
CA GLY A 225 -15.35 8.60 13.61
C GLY A 225 -16.24 8.66 12.36
N SER A 226 -17.57 8.40 12.46
CA SER A 226 -18.52 8.61 11.35
C SER A 226 -18.57 10.06 10.89
N GLY A 227 -18.48 11.03 11.82
CA GLY A 227 -18.50 12.46 11.51
C GLY A 227 -17.41 12.90 10.52
N GLY A 228 -16.20 12.32 10.61
CA GLY A 228 -15.14 12.60 9.64
C GLY A 228 -15.46 12.10 8.23
N VAL A 229 -16.15 10.96 8.11
CA VAL A 229 -16.58 10.42 6.81
C VAL A 229 -17.73 11.26 6.25
N VAL A 230 -18.71 11.65 7.07
CA VAL A 230 -19.82 12.53 6.70
C VAL A 230 -19.28 13.88 6.17
N ARG A 231 -18.41 14.53 6.94
CA ARG A 231 -17.77 15.79 6.52
C ARG A 231 -17.04 15.67 5.18
N ARG A 232 -16.37 14.56 4.94
CA ARG A 232 -15.74 14.30 3.65
C ARG A 232 -16.76 14.25 2.50
N LEU A 233 -17.91 13.62 2.71
CA LEU A 233 -18.98 13.57 1.70
C LEU A 233 -19.60 14.95 1.49
N GLU A 234 -19.76 15.74 2.55
CA GLU A 234 -20.22 17.14 2.47
C GLU A 234 -19.27 18.02 1.65
N LEU A 235 -17.95 17.85 1.83
CA LEU A 235 -16.95 18.54 1.00
C LEU A 235 -17.02 18.16 -0.48
N LEU A 236 -17.59 16.99 -0.80
CA LEU A 236 -17.85 16.53 -2.17
C LEU A 236 -19.25 16.92 -2.68
N GLY A 237 -19.98 17.76 -1.94
CA GLY A 237 -21.27 18.28 -2.33
C GLY A 237 -22.49 17.58 -1.73
N ALA A 238 -22.29 16.63 -0.79
CA ALA A 238 -23.42 16.05 -0.07
C ALA A 238 -24.06 17.07 0.88
N ARG A 239 -25.40 17.06 0.95
CA ARG A 239 -26.09 17.82 2.00
C ARG A 239 -25.76 17.24 3.39
N PRO A 240 -25.82 18.05 4.47
CA PRO A 240 -25.60 17.56 5.82
C PRO A 240 -26.54 16.43 6.23
N LEU A 241 -26.01 15.47 7.01
CA LEU A 241 -26.80 14.44 7.66
C LEU A 241 -27.46 15.04 8.91
N ARG A 242 -28.79 15.04 8.96
CA ARG A 242 -29.55 15.53 10.13
C ARG A 242 -29.53 14.53 11.27
N PRO A 243 -29.58 14.98 12.55
CA PRO A 243 -29.52 14.08 13.71
C PRO A 243 -30.59 13.00 13.74
N GLU A 244 -31.84 13.35 13.34
CA GLU A 244 -33.01 12.49 13.33
C GLU A 244 -33.17 11.66 12.04
N GLU A 245 -32.36 11.91 11.03
CA GLU A 245 -32.46 11.24 9.73
C GLU A 245 -31.83 9.85 9.78
N ASP A 246 -32.44 8.89 9.06
CA ASP A 246 -31.85 7.57 8.85
C ASP A 246 -30.57 7.68 7.99
N PRO A 247 -29.37 7.35 8.54
CA PRO A 247 -28.13 7.47 7.79
C PRO A 247 -28.05 6.54 6.57
N ALA A 248 -28.76 5.40 6.57
CA ALA A 248 -28.76 4.49 5.43
C ALA A 248 -29.55 5.09 4.25
N ARG A 249 -30.70 5.70 4.55
CA ARG A 249 -31.51 6.43 3.57
C ARG A 249 -30.75 7.65 3.03
N TRP A 250 -30.11 8.41 3.92
CA TRP A 250 -29.28 9.55 3.54
C TRP A 250 -28.17 9.13 2.57
N LEU A 251 -27.43 8.04 2.88
CA LEU A 251 -26.37 7.53 1.99
C LEU A 251 -26.91 7.11 0.62
N ALA A 252 -28.07 6.44 0.58
CA ALA A 252 -28.70 6.00 -0.66
C ALA A 252 -29.07 7.19 -1.56
N GLU A 253 -29.48 8.30 -0.96
CA GLU A 253 -29.86 9.53 -1.65
C GLU A 253 -28.64 10.34 -2.11
N ILE A 254 -27.67 10.58 -1.21
CA ILE A 254 -26.59 11.52 -1.52
C ILE A 254 -25.50 10.93 -2.41
N LEU A 255 -25.24 9.63 -2.34
CA LEU A 255 -24.17 9.04 -3.14
C LEU A 255 -24.40 9.22 -4.65
N PRO A 256 -25.58 8.92 -5.22
CA PRO A 256 -25.85 9.27 -6.62
C PRO A 256 -25.81 10.77 -6.88
N ALA A 257 -26.38 11.58 -5.96
CA ALA A 257 -26.47 13.03 -6.12
C ALA A 257 -25.09 13.72 -6.24
N ILE A 258 -24.08 13.23 -5.49
CA ILE A 258 -22.69 13.73 -5.60
C ILE A 258 -21.91 13.08 -6.75
N GLY A 259 -22.51 12.20 -7.57
CA GLY A 259 -21.84 11.52 -8.67
C GLY A 259 -20.98 10.32 -8.25
N ALA A 260 -21.23 9.73 -7.08
CA ALA A 260 -20.57 8.49 -6.70
C ALA A 260 -21.05 7.35 -7.61
N ARG A 261 -20.14 6.47 -8.01
CA ARG A 261 -20.42 5.37 -8.94
C ARG A 261 -19.87 4.03 -8.45
N ALA A 262 -20.55 2.96 -8.85
CA ALA A 262 -20.02 1.62 -8.67
C ALA A 262 -18.94 1.33 -9.72
N ALA A 263 -17.85 0.69 -9.29
CA ALA A 263 -16.81 0.19 -10.18
C ALA A 263 -16.44 -1.24 -9.79
N ARG A 264 -16.32 -2.12 -10.78
CA ARG A 264 -15.88 -3.50 -10.56
C ARG A 264 -14.39 -3.53 -10.32
N HIS A 265 -13.96 -4.14 -9.23
CA HIS A 265 -12.56 -4.38 -8.93
C HIS A 265 -12.27 -5.89 -9.05
N PRO A 266 -11.29 -6.31 -9.87
CA PRO A 266 -11.06 -7.74 -10.15
C PRO A 266 -10.43 -8.51 -8.98
N GLY A 267 -10.05 -7.83 -7.90
CA GLY A 267 -9.27 -8.35 -6.79
C GLY A 267 -7.80 -7.94 -6.88
N ASN A 268 -7.16 -7.81 -5.72
CA ASN A 268 -5.73 -7.54 -5.65
C ASN A 268 -4.93 -8.80 -5.99
N LEU A 269 -3.77 -8.62 -6.60
CA LEU A 269 -2.80 -9.68 -6.84
C LEU A 269 -2.15 -10.06 -5.52
N ARG A 270 -2.09 -11.36 -5.20
CA ARG A 270 -1.59 -11.85 -3.91
C ARG A 270 -0.23 -12.50 -4.06
N TYR A 271 0.69 -12.07 -3.21
CA TYR A 271 2.06 -12.56 -3.14
C TYR A 271 2.37 -13.08 -1.74
N LEU A 272 3.06 -14.20 -1.65
CA LEU A 272 3.51 -14.80 -0.40
C LEU A 272 5.02 -14.75 -0.32
N LEU A 273 5.54 -14.25 0.78
CA LEU A 273 6.95 -14.07 1.06
C LEU A 273 7.33 -14.88 2.31
N PRO A 274 8.35 -15.72 2.28
CA PRO A 274 8.90 -16.28 3.49
C PRO A 274 9.69 -15.22 4.25
N ALA A 275 9.43 -15.08 5.56
CA ALA A 275 10.27 -14.33 6.46
C ALA A 275 11.27 -15.29 7.09
N ALA A 276 12.55 -15.08 6.84
CA ALA A 276 13.62 -16.01 7.24
C ALA A 276 14.94 -15.27 7.44
N ARG A 277 15.74 -15.73 8.39
CA ARG A 277 17.09 -15.23 8.65
C ARG A 277 18.11 -15.80 7.68
N THR A 278 17.87 -17.04 7.23
CA THR A 278 18.77 -17.79 6.36
C THR A 278 18.05 -18.36 5.14
N ARG A 279 18.83 -18.75 4.12
CA ARG A 279 18.29 -19.44 2.94
C ARG A 279 17.66 -20.80 3.31
N ALA A 280 18.25 -21.52 4.27
CA ALA A 280 17.73 -22.79 4.74
C ALA A 280 16.37 -22.64 5.45
N GLU A 281 16.19 -21.61 6.27
CA GLU A 281 14.87 -21.30 6.86
C GLU A 281 13.85 -20.94 5.79
N ARG A 282 14.25 -20.13 4.79
CA ARG A 282 13.38 -19.74 3.66
C ARG A 282 12.84 -20.96 2.91
N SER A 283 13.67 -21.98 2.64
CA SER A 283 13.26 -23.17 1.90
C SER A 283 12.30 -24.08 2.68
N ARG A 284 12.22 -23.93 4.00
CA ARG A 284 11.30 -24.70 4.86
C ARG A 284 9.91 -24.11 4.98
N THR A 285 9.69 -22.89 4.48
CA THR A 285 8.36 -22.26 4.55
C THR A 285 7.36 -23.01 3.68
N VAL A 286 6.33 -23.55 4.30
CA VAL A 286 5.24 -24.26 3.62
C VAL A 286 4.13 -23.28 3.30
N PHE A 287 3.70 -23.28 2.05
CA PHE A 287 2.61 -22.44 1.56
C PHE A 287 1.38 -23.30 1.25
N GLY A 288 0.22 -22.94 1.78
CA GLY A 288 -1.07 -23.60 1.54
C GLY A 288 -1.70 -23.30 0.18
N MET A 289 -1.01 -22.55 -0.68
CA MET A 289 -1.52 -22.14 -1.97
C MET A 289 -0.54 -22.46 -3.11
N PRO A 290 -1.04 -22.83 -4.30
CA PRO A 290 -0.19 -23.11 -5.45
C PRO A 290 0.56 -21.85 -5.92
N SER A 291 1.71 -22.07 -6.57
CA SER A 291 2.43 -21.01 -7.28
C SER A 291 1.88 -20.90 -8.69
N LEU A 292 1.57 -19.71 -9.11
CA LEU A 292 1.14 -19.37 -10.47
C LEU A 292 2.23 -18.56 -11.19
N ALA A 293 2.15 -18.49 -12.51
CA ALA A 293 2.99 -17.60 -13.30
C ALA A 293 2.74 -16.13 -12.89
N TYR A 294 3.81 -15.35 -12.85
CA TYR A 294 3.67 -13.92 -12.54
C TYR A 294 2.80 -13.20 -13.58
N PRO A 295 1.94 -12.29 -13.12
CA PRO A 295 1.11 -11.50 -14.03
C PRO A 295 1.98 -10.65 -14.95
N LYS A 296 1.56 -10.55 -16.21
CA LYS A 296 2.19 -9.67 -17.20
C LYS A 296 1.31 -8.47 -17.45
N TRP A 297 1.92 -7.31 -17.70
CA TRP A 297 1.21 -6.04 -17.78
C TRP A 297 0.15 -5.97 -18.89
N ALA A 298 0.40 -6.63 -20.04
CA ALA A 298 -0.53 -6.63 -21.18
C ALA A 298 -1.79 -7.47 -20.93
N GLU A 299 -1.67 -8.56 -20.15
CA GLU A 299 -2.75 -9.51 -19.89
C GLU A 299 -3.71 -9.02 -18.80
N ASP A 300 -3.27 -8.09 -17.95
CA ASP A 300 -4.00 -7.64 -16.77
C ASP A 300 -4.70 -6.27 -16.92
N ARG A 301 -4.57 -5.61 -18.08
CA ARG A 301 -5.19 -4.30 -18.33
C ARG A 301 -6.66 -4.35 -18.77
N HIS A 302 -7.13 -5.49 -19.28
CA HIS A 302 -8.50 -5.64 -19.73
C HIS A 302 -9.22 -6.66 -18.84
N PRO A 303 -10.01 -6.24 -17.83
CA PRO A 303 -11.08 -7.09 -17.36
C PRO A 303 -12.13 -7.12 -18.47
N THR A 304 -12.31 -8.27 -19.09
CA THR A 304 -13.52 -8.58 -19.90
C THR A 304 -14.75 -8.40 -19.05
#